data_f38eabc9bdd11ac11b64912868dadbd1
#
_entry.id   f38eabc9bdd11ac11b64912868dadbd1
#
_cell.length_a   1.000
_cell.length_b   1.000
_cell.length_c   1.000
_cell.angle_alpha   90.00
_cell.angle_beta   90.00
_cell.angle_gamma   90.00
#
_symmetry.space_group_name_H-M   'P 1'
#
loop_
_entity.id
_entity.type
_entity.pdbx_description
1 polymer ?
#
loop_
_entity_poly.entity_id
_entity_poly.type
_entity_poly.pdbx_seq_one_letter_code
_entity_poly.pdbx_strand_id
1 'polypeptide(L)'
;MTRAVLSIGSNVGDSLAHLRSVTTELGPRLVACSPVYRSAPWGGVEQQDFLNAVVVAEDEAFDAWDWLRFGQRLEKAADRVRVQRWGPRSLDVDVVVCENLISEDPRLILPHPRAHERAFVLLPWLDVEPDATLRVGDDDVPVTELLARLSPEERAGVVQQEWSLQERPEEQEGVGDGSW
;
A
#
# COMPACT_ATOMS: atom_id res chain seq x y z
N MET A 1 0.56 -21.47 2.97
CA MET A 1 -0.19 -20.32 2.41
C MET A 1 -0.18 -19.17 3.39
N THR A 2 0.18 -18.01 2.94
CA THR A 2 0.07 -16.79 3.75
C THR A 2 -0.72 -15.71 3.02
N ARG A 3 -1.48 -14.94 3.79
CA ARG A 3 -2.18 -13.73 3.37
C ARG A 3 -1.51 -12.54 4.03
N ALA A 4 -1.09 -11.58 3.24
CA ALA A 4 -0.43 -10.37 3.71
C ALA A 4 -1.22 -9.12 3.33
N VAL A 5 -1.18 -8.14 4.21
CA VAL A 5 -1.62 -6.77 3.94
C VAL A 5 -0.39 -5.92 3.77
N LEU A 6 -0.24 -5.31 2.61
CA LEU A 6 0.89 -4.46 2.25
C LEU A 6 0.44 -3.01 2.13
N SER A 7 1.15 -2.10 2.78
CA SER A 7 1.00 -0.66 2.58
C SER A 7 2.04 -0.19 1.57
N ILE A 8 1.61 0.51 0.54
CA ILE A 8 2.46 0.99 -0.53
C ILE A 8 2.35 2.51 -0.65
N GLY A 9 3.49 3.16 -0.89
CA GLY A 9 3.55 4.61 -0.99
C GLY A 9 4.66 5.09 -1.92
N SER A 10 4.47 6.27 -2.50
CA SER A 10 5.45 6.94 -3.33
C SER A 10 5.24 8.44 -3.33
N ASN A 11 6.33 9.22 -3.32
CA ASN A 11 6.29 10.67 -3.46
C ASN A 11 7.37 11.21 -4.40
N VAL A 12 7.87 10.40 -5.31
CA VAL A 12 8.91 10.80 -6.27
C VAL A 12 8.57 10.35 -7.67
N GLY A 13 8.71 11.27 -8.62
CA GLY A 13 8.50 10.99 -10.03
C GLY A 13 7.04 10.62 -10.34
N ASP A 14 6.84 9.62 -11.15
CA ASP A 14 5.50 9.08 -11.45
C ASP A 14 5.05 8.13 -10.34
N SER A 15 4.54 8.71 -9.25
CA SER A 15 4.11 7.98 -8.07
C SER A 15 3.02 6.94 -8.38
N LEU A 16 2.08 7.26 -9.25
CA LEU A 16 1.01 6.32 -9.63
C LEU A 16 1.57 5.11 -10.37
N ALA A 17 2.52 5.33 -11.28
CA ALA A 17 3.19 4.22 -11.99
C ALA A 17 3.98 3.33 -11.01
N HIS A 18 4.64 3.91 -10.00
CA HIS A 18 5.33 3.13 -8.96
C HIS A 18 4.35 2.27 -8.15
N LEU A 19 3.20 2.80 -7.76
CA LEU A 19 2.18 2.00 -7.07
C LEU A 19 1.62 0.89 -7.98
N ARG A 20 1.35 1.18 -9.24
CA ARG A 20 0.85 0.19 -10.21
C ARG A 20 1.85 -0.93 -10.48
N SER A 21 3.15 -0.66 -10.36
CA SER A 21 4.18 -1.70 -10.49
C SER A 21 4.00 -2.82 -9.45
N VAL A 22 3.53 -2.49 -8.26
CA VAL A 22 3.27 -3.47 -7.19
C VAL A 22 2.13 -4.41 -7.60
N THR A 23 1.01 -3.88 -8.06
CA THR A 23 -0.13 -4.70 -8.47
C THR A 23 0.20 -5.55 -9.71
N THR A 24 0.99 -5.03 -10.62
CA THR A 24 1.47 -5.77 -11.80
C THR A 24 2.36 -6.95 -11.39
N GLU A 25 3.32 -6.73 -10.50
CA GLU A 25 4.22 -7.78 -10.01
C GLU A 25 3.50 -8.83 -9.14
N LEU A 26 2.50 -8.43 -8.38
CA LEU A 26 1.67 -9.39 -7.64
C LEU A 26 0.93 -10.31 -8.58
N GLY A 27 0.39 -9.80 -9.68
CA GLY A 27 -0.35 -10.60 -10.66
C GLY A 27 -1.45 -11.43 -9.99
N PRO A 28 -1.43 -12.77 -10.14
CA PRO A 28 -2.45 -13.66 -9.57
C PRO A 28 -2.43 -13.73 -8.04
N ARG A 29 -1.40 -13.24 -7.37
CA ARG A 29 -1.33 -13.15 -5.89
C ARG A 29 -2.20 -12.02 -5.34
N LEU A 30 -2.58 -11.06 -6.17
CA LEU A 30 -3.40 -9.92 -5.73
C LEU A 30 -4.83 -10.37 -5.42
N VAL A 31 -5.26 -10.17 -4.18
CA VAL A 31 -6.63 -10.46 -3.73
C VAL A 31 -7.51 -9.22 -3.85
N ALA A 32 -7.02 -8.09 -3.37
CA ALA A 32 -7.73 -6.82 -3.40
C ALA A 32 -6.76 -5.64 -3.36
N CYS A 33 -7.16 -4.52 -3.93
CA CYS A 33 -6.43 -3.27 -3.80
C CYS A 33 -7.40 -2.12 -3.49
N SER A 34 -6.94 -1.19 -2.65
CA SER A 34 -7.70 0.00 -2.31
C SER A 34 -7.66 1.05 -3.42
N PRO A 35 -8.55 2.05 -3.37
CA PRO A 35 -8.31 3.30 -4.06
C PRO A 35 -6.98 3.94 -3.64
N VAL A 36 -6.49 4.87 -4.46
CA VAL A 36 -5.30 5.66 -4.14
C VAL A 36 -5.69 6.84 -3.26
N TYR A 37 -4.88 7.10 -2.23
CA TYR A 37 -5.02 8.25 -1.34
C TYR A 37 -3.83 9.18 -1.48
N ARG A 38 -4.07 10.49 -1.31
CA ARG A 38 -3.03 11.51 -1.27
C ARG A 38 -2.84 11.97 0.16
N SER A 39 -1.59 12.12 0.59
CA SER A 39 -1.22 12.71 1.86
C SER A 39 -0.07 13.69 1.70
N ALA A 40 -0.06 14.75 2.51
CA ALA A 40 1.04 15.71 2.53
C ALA A 40 2.29 15.07 3.16
N PRO A 41 3.50 15.45 2.70
CA PRO A 41 4.74 14.98 3.32
C PRO A 41 4.93 15.61 4.69
N TRP A 42 5.56 14.86 5.60
CA TRP A 42 5.95 15.35 6.92
C TRP A 42 7.20 16.23 6.82
N GLY A 43 7.15 17.39 7.51
CA GLY A 43 8.28 18.30 7.64
C GLY A 43 8.27 19.47 6.67
N GLY A 44 9.12 20.50 6.95
CA GLY A 44 9.14 21.78 6.28
C GLY A 44 9.92 21.83 4.94
N VAL A 45 10.19 20.68 4.32
CA VAL A 45 10.85 20.61 3.00
C VAL A 45 9.78 20.48 1.93
N GLU A 46 9.82 21.33 0.91
CA GLU A 46 8.98 21.19 -0.26
C GLU A 46 9.24 19.84 -0.94
N GLN A 47 8.25 18.96 -0.84
CA GLN A 47 8.25 17.66 -1.48
C GLN A 47 6.90 17.44 -2.15
N GLN A 48 6.91 16.61 -3.19
CA GLN A 48 5.68 16.10 -3.79
C GLN A 48 4.86 15.36 -2.74
N ASP A 49 3.53 15.49 -2.80
CA ASP A 49 2.62 14.72 -1.95
C ASP A 49 2.81 13.22 -2.16
N PHE A 50 2.61 12.45 -1.09
CA PHE A 50 2.56 11.00 -1.18
C PHE A 50 1.27 10.52 -1.83
N LEU A 51 1.38 9.49 -2.66
CA LEU A 51 0.29 8.61 -3.00
C LEU A 51 0.43 7.33 -2.21
N ASN A 52 -0.66 6.86 -1.62
CA ASN A 52 -0.69 5.68 -0.76
C ASN A 52 -1.85 4.76 -1.15
N ALA A 53 -1.65 3.48 -0.96
CA ALA A 53 -2.71 2.48 -1.09
C ALA A 53 -2.40 1.27 -0.20
N VAL A 54 -3.38 0.41 -0.04
CA VAL A 54 -3.23 -0.89 0.62
C VAL A 54 -3.62 -1.98 -0.37
N VAL A 55 -2.82 -3.02 -0.41
CA VAL A 55 -3.11 -4.23 -1.19
C VAL A 55 -3.14 -5.43 -0.26
N VAL A 56 -4.01 -6.38 -0.58
CA VAL A 56 -4.08 -7.69 0.06
C VAL A 56 -3.61 -8.73 -0.95
N ALA A 57 -2.70 -9.57 -0.52
CA ALA A 57 -2.09 -10.58 -1.38
C ALA A 57 -2.01 -11.94 -0.68
N GLU A 58 -2.08 -13.01 -1.45
CA GLU A 58 -1.97 -14.39 -0.99
C GLU A 58 -1.01 -15.17 -1.88
N ASP A 59 -0.21 -16.04 -1.27
CA ASP A 59 0.62 -17.00 -1.99
C ASP A 59 0.79 -18.28 -1.16
N GLU A 60 0.62 -19.43 -1.78
CA GLU A 60 0.76 -20.73 -1.12
C GLU A 60 2.19 -21.05 -0.69
N ALA A 61 3.16 -20.51 -1.40
CA ALA A 61 4.58 -20.77 -1.19
C ALA A 61 5.28 -19.70 -0.33
N PHE A 62 4.64 -18.56 -0.09
CA PHE A 62 5.25 -17.44 0.63
C PHE A 62 5.06 -17.56 2.14
N ASP A 63 6.15 -17.32 2.87
CA ASP A 63 6.14 -16.95 4.28
C ASP A 63 6.22 -15.41 4.44
N ALA A 64 6.25 -14.94 5.67
CA ALA A 64 6.33 -13.50 5.94
C ALA A 64 7.62 -12.85 5.40
N TRP A 65 8.73 -13.57 5.42
CA TRP A 65 10.00 -13.10 4.89
C TRP A 65 10.00 -12.98 3.38
N ASP A 66 9.25 -13.83 2.68
CA ASP A 66 9.09 -13.75 1.23
C ASP A 66 8.34 -12.46 0.83
N TRP A 67 7.33 -12.06 1.62
CA TRP A 67 6.65 -10.78 1.42
C TRP A 67 7.57 -9.59 1.63
N LEU A 68 8.43 -9.63 2.64
CA LEU A 68 9.44 -8.61 2.86
C LEU A 68 10.39 -8.52 1.67
N ARG A 69 10.93 -9.64 1.21
CA ARG A 69 11.85 -9.71 0.07
C ARG A 69 11.18 -9.25 -1.22
N PHE A 70 9.92 -9.60 -1.42
CA PHE A 70 9.11 -9.13 -2.54
C PHE A 70 9.06 -7.59 -2.57
N GLY A 71 8.70 -6.96 -1.46
CA GLY A 71 8.68 -5.50 -1.33
C GLY A 71 10.03 -4.86 -1.58
N GLN A 72 11.09 -5.40 -1.00
CA GLN A 72 12.45 -4.89 -1.17
C GLN A 72 12.95 -4.97 -2.62
N ARG A 73 12.57 -6.00 -3.35
CA ARG A 73 12.90 -6.10 -4.79
C ARG A 73 12.23 -5.00 -5.59
N LEU A 74 10.97 -4.70 -5.30
CA LEU A 74 10.23 -3.63 -6.00
C LEU A 74 10.78 -2.25 -5.65
N GLU A 75 11.10 -2.01 -4.39
CA GLU A 75 11.74 -0.77 -3.94
C GLU A 75 13.08 -0.54 -4.66
N LYS A 76 13.89 -1.58 -4.77
CA LYS A 76 15.17 -1.55 -5.48
C LYS A 76 15.00 -1.28 -6.97
N ALA A 77 14.02 -1.90 -7.60
CA ALA A 77 13.72 -1.69 -9.02
C ALA A 77 13.27 -0.24 -9.29
N ALA A 78 12.45 0.33 -8.40
CA ALA A 78 12.05 1.73 -8.49
C ALA A 78 13.22 2.70 -8.29
N ASP A 79 14.14 2.40 -7.38
CA ASP A 79 15.31 3.23 -7.08
C ASP A 79 16.39 3.19 -8.18
N ARG A 80 16.44 2.17 -9.01
CA ARG A 80 17.37 2.10 -10.17
C ARG A 80 17.18 3.21 -11.19
N VAL A 81 16.02 3.82 -11.23
CA VAL A 81 15.71 4.96 -12.09
C VAL A 81 16.25 6.28 -11.50
N ARG A 82 16.82 6.25 -10.30
CA ARG A 82 17.28 7.40 -9.54
C ARG A 82 18.72 7.79 -9.84
N VAL A 83 18.91 9.10 -10.04
CA VAL A 83 20.23 9.73 -10.20
C VAL A 83 20.83 10.21 -8.86
N GLN A 84 20.08 10.26 -7.78
CA GLN A 84 20.52 10.79 -6.48
C GLN A 84 20.47 9.78 -5.35
N ARG A 85 21.62 9.60 -4.69
CA ARG A 85 21.89 8.58 -3.65
C ARG A 85 21.16 8.79 -2.30
N TRP A 86 20.64 9.98 -2.01
CA TRP A 86 20.12 10.39 -0.70
C TRP A 86 18.77 11.12 -0.75
N GLY A 87 18.00 10.94 -1.80
CA GLY A 87 16.69 11.54 -1.93
C GLY A 87 15.54 10.67 -1.37
N PRO A 88 14.30 11.18 -1.35
CA PRO A 88 13.11 10.44 -0.95
C PRO A 88 12.96 9.17 -1.80
N ARG A 89 12.41 8.09 -1.20
CA ARG A 89 12.25 6.80 -1.87
C ARG A 89 11.17 6.87 -2.94
N SER A 90 11.45 6.29 -4.11
CA SER A 90 10.48 6.23 -5.21
C SER A 90 9.30 5.32 -4.90
N LEU A 91 9.52 4.29 -4.08
CA LEU A 91 8.50 3.34 -3.66
C LEU A 91 8.84 2.78 -2.28
N ASP A 92 7.85 2.77 -1.40
CA ASP A 92 7.87 2.06 -0.13
C ASP A 92 6.84 0.93 -0.17
N VAL A 93 7.25 -0.26 0.25
CA VAL A 93 6.38 -1.42 0.41
C VAL A 93 6.58 -1.98 1.80
N ASP A 94 5.60 -1.78 2.67
CA ASP A 94 5.63 -2.24 4.06
C ASP A 94 4.68 -3.42 4.27
N VAL A 95 5.16 -4.47 4.91
CA VAL A 95 4.29 -5.56 5.39
C VAL A 95 3.60 -5.09 6.67
N VAL A 96 2.31 -4.86 6.59
CA VAL A 96 1.50 -4.40 7.74
C VAL A 96 1.19 -5.56 8.66
N VAL A 97 0.61 -6.61 8.12
CA VAL A 97 0.35 -7.89 8.79
C VAL A 97 0.57 -9.04 7.80
N CYS A 98 0.91 -10.20 8.34
CA CYS A 98 0.96 -11.46 7.61
C CYS A 98 0.27 -12.52 8.47
N GLU A 99 -0.94 -12.92 8.09
CA GLU A 99 -1.79 -13.75 8.93
C GLU A 99 -1.89 -13.16 10.35
N ASN A 100 -1.86 -14.00 11.37
CA ASN A 100 -1.82 -13.58 12.78
C ASN A 100 -0.40 -13.64 13.37
N LEU A 101 0.63 -13.56 12.52
CA LEU A 101 2.02 -13.69 12.95
C LEU A 101 2.45 -12.47 13.78
N ILE A 102 3.17 -12.76 14.86
CA ILE A 102 3.84 -11.78 15.69
C ILE A 102 5.34 -11.99 15.50
N SER A 103 6.05 -10.94 15.14
CA SER A 103 7.50 -10.95 15.01
C SER A 103 8.11 -9.73 15.67
N GLU A 104 9.13 -9.96 16.49
CA GLU A 104 9.95 -8.91 17.13
C GLU A 104 11.32 -8.76 16.47
N ASP A 105 11.58 -9.51 15.39
CA ASP A 105 12.83 -9.39 14.63
C ASP A 105 12.94 -7.98 14.05
N PRO A 106 14.03 -7.23 14.33
CA PRO A 106 14.18 -5.85 13.87
C PRO A 106 14.09 -5.68 12.34
N ARG A 107 14.32 -6.74 11.57
CA ARG A 107 14.23 -6.73 10.11
C ARG A 107 12.81 -6.90 9.60
N LEU A 108 11.93 -7.48 10.41
CA LEU A 108 10.53 -7.71 10.09
C LEU A 108 9.69 -7.75 11.36
N ILE A 109 9.25 -6.59 11.83
CA ILE A 109 8.35 -6.48 12.98
C ILE A 109 6.91 -6.64 12.49
N LEU A 110 6.19 -7.58 13.05
CA LEU A 110 4.78 -7.84 12.73
C LEU A 110 3.92 -7.90 14.00
N PRO A 111 2.77 -7.24 14.01
CA PRO A 111 2.31 -6.24 13.03
C PRO A 111 3.26 -5.05 12.92
N HIS A 112 3.18 -4.33 11.80
CA HIS A 112 4.00 -3.14 11.60
C HIS A 112 3.84 -2.18 12.80
N PRO A 113 4.95 -1.72 13.43
CA PRO A 113 4.89 -1.09 14.75
C PRO A 113 4.20 0.27 14.77
N ARG A 114 4.04 0.91 13.61
CA ARG A 114 3.43 2.24 13.47
C ARG A 114 2.13 2.26 12.67
N ALA A 115 1.65 1.12 12.20
CA ALA A 115 0.45 1.06 11.36
C ALA A 115 -0.77 1.65 12.06
N HIS A 116 -0.94 1.39 13.37
CA HIS A 116 -2.07 1.88 14.16
C HIS A 116 -2.12 3.41 14.31
N GLU A 117 -1.05 4.11 14.00
CA GLU A 117 -0.92 5.57 14.09
C GLU A 117 -1.02 6.27 12.73
N ARG A 118 -1.19 5.51 11.63
CA ARG A 118 -1.08 6.03 10.27
C ARG A 118 -2.42 6.00 9.54
N ALA A 119 -3.07 7.15 9.39
CA ALA A 119 -4.32 7.26 8.63
C ALA A 119 -4.16 6.78 7.18
N PHE A 120 -3.00 7.01 6.57
CA PHE A 120 -2.70 6.56 5.20
C PHE A 120 -2.52 5.03 5.05
N VAL A 121 -2.49 4.30 6.15
CA VAL A 121 -2.59 2.84 6.19
C VAL A 121 -4.01 2.40 6.54
N LEU A 122 -4.60 2.96 7.59
CA LEU A 122 -5.89 2.53 8.13
C LEU A 122 -7.06 2.82 7.20
N LEU A 123 -7.10 4.01 6.59
CA LEU A 123 -8.18 4.38 5.65
C LEU A 123 -8.24 3.45 4.43
N PRO A 124 -7.16 3.30 3.65
CA PRO A 124 -7.19 2.39 2.50
C PRO A 124 -7.37 0.92 2.91
N TRP A 125 -6.91 0.51 4.09
CA TRP A 125 -7.12 -0.86 4.57
C TRP A 125 -8.61 -1.16 4.76
N LEU A 126 -9.37 -0.24 5.34
CA LEU A 126 -10.82 -0.40 5.52
C LEU A 126 -11.58 -0.52 4.21
N ASP A 127 -11.08 0.06 3.12
CA ASP A 127 -11.71 -0.09 1.80
C ASP A 127 -11.64 -1.53 1.27
N VAL A 128 -10.62 -2.27 1.63
CA VAL A 128 -10.42 -3.67 1.19
C VAL A 128 -10.84 -4.69 2.23
N GLU A 129 -10.77 -4.35 3.50
CA GLU A 129 -11.17 -5.22 4.62
C GLU A 129 -11.93 -4.40 5.68
N PRO A 130 -13.25 -4.17 5.50
CA PRO A 130 -14.03 -3.32 6.42
C PRO A 130 -14.06 -3.81 7.86
N ASP A 131 -13.91 -5.11 8.08
CA ASP A 131 -13.93 -5.77 9.39
C ASP A 131 -12.52 -6.07 9.93
N ALA A 132 -11.48 -5.48 9.34
CA ALA A 132 -10.11 -5.71 9.74
C ALA A 132 -9.86 -5.33 11.21
N THR A 133 -9.06 -6.13 11.86
CA THR A 133 -8.52 -5.87 13.20
C THR A 133 -7.00 -5.81 13.13
N LEU A 134 -6.42 -5.04 14.03
CA LEU A 134 -4.97 -4.91 14.19
C LEU A 134 -4.61 -5.15 15.63
N ARG A 135 -3.62 -6.01 15.86
CA ARG A 135 -3.10 -6.22 17.20
C ARG A 135 -2.27 -5.02 17.64
N VAL A 136 -2.68 -4.43 18.75
CA VAL A 136 -1.99 -3.31 19.41
C VAL A 136 -1.76 -3.70 20.86
N GLY A 137 -0.50 -3.93 21.24
CA GLY A 137 -0.17 -4.55 22.51
C GLY A 137 -0.72 -5.97 22.58
N ASP A 138 -1.54 -6.25 23.59
CA ASP A 138 -2.17 -7.57 23.77
C ASP A 138 -3.60 -7.66 23.22
N ASP A 139 -4.12 -6.58 22.66
CA ASP A 139 -5.50 -6.49 22.20
C ASP A 139 -5.60 -6.48 20.67
N ASP A 140 -6.61 -7.19 20.14
CA ASP A 140 -7.02 -7.07 18.75
C ASP A 140 -8.07 -5.98 18.63
N VAL A 141 -7.71 -4.87 17.99
CA VAL A 141 -8.53 -3.65 17.92
C VAL A 141 -9.08 -3.49 16.50
N PRO A 142 -10.38 -3.25 16.34
CA PRO A 142 -10.94 -2.93 15.03
C PRO A 142 -10.22 -1.72 14.40
N VAL A 143 -9.90 -1.83 13.12
CA VAL A 143 -9.22 -0.72 12.41
C VAL A 143 -10.09 0.53 12.39
N THR A 144 -11.42 0.38 12.34
CA THR A 144 -12.36 1.50 12.50
C THR A 144 -12.17 2.27 13.81
N GLU A 145 -11.92 1.56 14.90
CA GLU A 145 -11.68 2.17 16.21
C GLU A 145 -10.30 2.86 16.27
N LEU A 146 -9.27 2.23 15.71
CA LEU A 146 -7.94 2.82 15.61
C LEU A 146 -7.99 4.13 14.81
N LEU A 147 -8.70 4.14 13.70
CA LEU A 147 -8.89 5.35 12.89
C LEU A 147 -9.63 6.44 13.69
N ALA A 148 -10.64 6.09 14.48
CA ALA A 148 -11.37 7.03 15.32
C ALA A 148 -10.51 7.65 16.43
N ARG A 149 -9.45 6.97 16.85
CA ARG A 149 -8.49 7.48 17.85
C ARG A 149 -7.53 8.53 17.29
N LEU A 150 -7.38 8.61 15.97
CA LEU A 150 -6.54 9.62 15.33
C LEU A 150 -7.19 10.99 15.38
N SER A 151 -6.38 12.05 15.32
CA SER A 151 -6.91 13.41 15.26
C SER A 151 -7.75 13.63 14.00
N PRO A 152 -8.77 14.51 14.05
CA PRO A 152 -9.53 14.88 12.85
C PRO A 152 -8.65 15.44 11.72
N GLU A 153 -7.59 16.16 12.08
CA GLU A 153 -6.64 16.75 11.13
C GLU A 153 -5.85 15.68 10.39
N GLU A 154 -5.39 14.67 11.10
CA GLU A 154 -4.65 13.55 10.49
C GLU A 154 -5.53 12.74 9.55
N ARG A 155 -6.77 12.45 9.95
CA ARG A 155 -7.73 11.77 9.09
C ARG A 155 -8.08 12.59 7.84
N ALA A 156 -8.31 13.90 8.01
CA ALA A 156 -8.64 14.81 6.90
C ALA A 156 -7.47 15.04 5.94
N GLY A 157 -6.24 14.84 6.40
CA GLY A 157 -5.02 14.98 5.59
C GLY A 157 -4.80 13.85 4.59
N VAL A 158 -5.58 12.78 4.66
CA VAL A 158 -5.50 11.61 3.77
C VAL A 158 -6.76 11.59 2.91
N VAL A 159 -6.61 11.94 1.62
CA VAL A 159 -7.73 12.22 0.72
C VAL A 159 -7.77 11.22 -0.42
N GLN A 160 -8.89 10.53 -0.57
CA GLN A 160 -9.11 9.58 -1.65
C GLN A 160 -9.04 10.29 -3.01
N GLN A 161 -8.36 9.66 -3.97
CA GLN A 161 -8.24 10.10 -5.35
C GLN A 161 -9.14 9.24 -6.25
N GLU A 162 -9.36 9.71 -7.48
CA GLU A 162 -10.18 9.00 -8.47
C GLU A 162 -9.42 7.89 -9.21
N TRP A 163 -8.10 7.79 -9.01
CA TRP A 163 -7.26 6.82 -9.72
C TRP A 163 -7.39 5.42 -9.16
N SER A 164 -7.39 4.45 -10.08
CA SER A 164 -7.31 3.02 -9.74
C SER A 164 -5.90 2.48 -9.97
N LEU A 165 -5.46 1.56 -9.11
CA LEU A 165 -4.21 0.82 -9.30
C LEU A 165 -4.33 -0.26 -10.37
N GLN A 166 -5.54 -0.77 -10.60
CA GLN A 166 -5.84 -1.69 -11.69
C GLN A 166 -6.31 -0.85 -12.88
N GLU A 167 -5.61 -0.97 -14.00
CA GLU A 167 -6.12 -0.47 -15.27
C GLU A 167 -7.37 -1.27 -15.61
N ARG A 168 -8.49 -0.56 -15.84
CA ARG A 168 -9.62 -1.21 -16.49
C ARG A 168 -9.14 -1.69 -17.85
N PRO A 169 -9.45 -2.93 -18.27
CA PRO A 169 -9.27 -3.30 -19.65
C PRO A 169 -10.04 -2.24 -20.45
N GLU A 170 -9.35 -1.56 -21.36
CA GLU A 170 -10.00 -0.65 -22.32
C GLU A 170 -11.12 -1.46 -22.95
N GLU A 171 -12.36 -1.02 -22.76
CA GLU A 171 -13.46 -1.48 -23.58
C GLU A 171 -13.02 -1.16 -25.02
N GLN A 172 -12.64 -2.15 -25.78
CA GLN A 172 -12.46 -2.04 -27.21
C GLN A 172 -13.81 -1.52 -27.72
N GLU A 173 -13.88 -0.20 -27.96
CA GLU A 173 -14.93 0.34 -28.77
C GLU A 173 -14.89 -0.44 -30.09
N GLY A 174 -15.88 -1.30 -30.23
CA GLY A 174 -16.08 -2.04 -31.45
C GLY A 174 -16.17 -1.04 -32.58
N VAL A 175 -15.12 -1.02 -33.40
CA VAL A 175 -15.20 -0.39 -34.71
C VAL A 175 -16.32 -1.10 -35.45
N GLY A 176 -17.47 -0.46 -35.45
CA GLY A 176 -18.60 -0.89 -36.24
C GLY A 176 -18.15 -0.97 -37.69
N ASP A 177 -18.08 -2.20 -38.15
CA ASP A 177 -17.98 -2.47 -39.57
C ASP A 177 -19.19 -1.87 -40.27
N GLY A 178 -18.96 -0.73 -40.86
CA GLY A 178 -19.90 -0.09 -41.77
C GLY A 178 -19.66 -0.62 -43.19
N SER A 179 -20.12 -1.80 -43.44
CA SER A 179 -20.24 -2.27 -44.84
C SER A 179 -21.43 -1.62 -45.52
N TRP A 180 -21.11 -0.88 -46.57
CA TRP A 180 -22.00 -0.58 -47.70
C TRP A 180 -21.36 -1.06 -48.97
#